data_b2f64482b1210ebde49bb1a447ba437e
#
_entry.id   b2f64482b1210ebde49bb1a447ba437e
#
_cell.length_a   1.000
_cell.length_b   1.000
_cell.length_c   1.000
_cell.angle_alpha   90.00
_cell.angle_beta   90.00
_cell.angle_gamma   90.00
#
_symmetry.space_group_name_H-M   'P 1'
#
loop_
_entity.id
_entity.type
_entity.pdbx_description
1 polymer ?
#
loop_
_entity_poly.entity_id
_entity_poly.type
_entity_poly.pdbx_seq_one_letter_code
_entity_poly.pdbx_strand_id
1 'polypeptide(L)'
;MRIFVAIILAFISTAAVADSTGEQMRGDRVPDATELISGLYTFSQFQQGLLESTDLKGNAEVKNLAALRAEEAVKRDKTLKEIQDAIGAEPRLSKATSTGIGLAKPDDAEGPAYVRTFYAAQIPEYESAITLLERYLRTPDNPALAAFAREHLPLLRAQLKDAERTMADK
;
A
#
# COMPACT_ATOMS: atom_id res chain seq x y z
N MET A 1 -24.05 -62.79 -29.74
CA MET A 1 -24.57 -62.11 -28.55
C MET A 1 -23.38 -61.60 -27.78
N ARG A 2 -23.00 -60.32 -28.00
CA ARG A 2 -21.79 -59.68 -27.45
C ARG A 2 -22.27 -58.68 -26.41
N ILE A 3 -21.95 -58.91 -25.14
CA ILE A 3 -22.31 -58.07 -24.02
C ILE A 3 -21.15 -57.04 -23.87
N PHE A 4 -21.41 -55.74 -24.12
CA PHE A 4 -20.51 -54.68 -23.81
C PHE A 4 -20.74 -54.20 -22.36
N VAL A 5 -19.74 -54.38 -21.51
CA VAL A 5 -19.72 -53.83 -20.17
C VAL A 5 -19.13 -52.42 -20.29
N ALA A 6 -19.95 -51.40 -20.02
CA ALA A 6 -19.49 -50.03 -19.96
C ALA A 6 -19.00 -49.75 -18.51
N ILE A 7 -17.71 -49.48 -18.39
CA ILE A 7 -17.10 -49.01 -17.13
C ILE A 7 -17.24 -47.47 -17.09
N ILE A 8 -18.11 -47.01 -16.18
CA ILE A 8 -18.22 -45.59 -15.89
C ILE A 8 -17.12 -45.22 -14.88
N LEU A 9 -16.08 -44.52 -15.31
CA LEU A 9 -15.11 -43.88 -14.42
C LEU A 9 -15.72 -42.59 -13.89
N ALA A 10 -16.10 -42.62 -12.62
CA ALA A 10 -16.47 -41.41 -11.87
C ALA A 10 -15.19 -40.62 -11.52
N PHE A 11 -14.95 -39.50 -12.19
CA PHE A 11 -13.94 -38.53 -11.77
C PHE A 11 -14.47 -37.79 -10.56
N ILE A 12 -13.95 -38.10 -9.39
CA ILE A 12 -14.14 -37.30 -8.18
C ILE A 12 -13.22 -36.10 -8.31
N SER A 13 -13.75 -34.97 -8.77
CA SER A 13 -13.07 -33.69 -8.69
C SER A 13 -13.02 -33.23 -7.22
N THR A 14 -11.92 -33.50 -6.54
CA THR A 14 -11.61 -32.84 -5.29
C THR A 14 -11.32 -31.39 -5.61
N ALA A 15 -12.32 -30.51 -5.44
CA ALA A 15 -12.11 -29.09 -5.39
C ALA A 15 -11.18 -28.80 -4.19
N ALA A 16 -9.96 -28.40 -4.49
CA ALA A 16 -9.04 -27.85 -3.52
C ALA A 16 -9.63 -26.54 -3.00
N VAL A 17 -10.27 -26.60 -1.83
CA VAL A 17 -10.56 -25.40 -1.04
C VAL A 17 -9.24 -25.02 -0.39
N ALA A 18 -8.39 -24.35 -1.17
CA ALA A 18 -7.13 -23.82 -0.71
C ALA A 18 -7.30 -22.36 -0.31
N ASP A 19 -7.07 -22.11 0.95
CA ASP A 19 -6.32 -20.99 1.48
C ASP A 19 -6.99 -19.61 1.65
N SER A 20 -8.29 -19.49 1.68
CA SER A 20 -8.94 -18.24 2.11
C SER A 20 -8.87 -17.99 3.64
N THR A 21 -8.59 -19.02 4.42
CA THR A 21 -8.54 -18.93 5.89
C THR A 21 -7.25 -18.24 6.38
N GLY A 22 -6.14 -18.36 5.66
CA GLY A 22 -4.86 -17.75 6.02
C GLY A 22 -4.81 -16.25 5.81
N GLU A 23 -5.43 -15.75 4.75
CA GLU A 23 -5.50 -14.30 4.47
C GLU A 23 -6.51 -13.60 5.37
N GLN A 24 -7.65 -14.20 5.66
CA GLN A 24 -8.63 -13.66 6.61
C GLN A 24 -8.09 -13.60 8.05
N MET A 25 -7.31 -14.60 8.50
CA MET A 25 -6.64 -14.55 9.81
C MET A 25 -5.54 -13.49 9.87
N ARG A 26 -4.85 -13.19 8.76
CA ARG A 26 -3.92 -12.05 8.68
C ARG A 26 -4.63 -10.71 8.75
N GLY A 27 -5.83 -10.60 8.18
CA GLY A 27 -6.65 -9.40 8.18
C GLY A 27 -7.03 -8.91 9.58
N ASP A 28 -7.18 -9.81 10.55
CA ASP A 28 -7.72 -9.49 11.89
C ASP A 28 -6.63 -9.34 12.97
N ARG A 29 -5.40 -9.77 12.70
CA ARG A 29 -4.30 -9.66 13.65
C ARG A 29 -3.82 -8.21 13.77
N VAL A 30 -3.72 -7.70 15.00
CA VAL A 30 -3.10 -6.40 15.27
C VAL A 30 -1.62 -6.45 14.88
N PRO A 31 -1.11 -5.54 14.06
CA PRO A 31 0.30 -5.49 13.71
C PRO A 31 1.14 -5.13 14.95
N ASP A 32 2.32 -5.72 15.06
CA ASP A 32 3.32 -5.31 16.05
C ASP A 32 4.15 -4.10 15.57
N ALA A 33 5.03 -3.58 16.44
CA ALA A 33 5.91 -2.45 16.14
C ALA A 33 6.73 -2.65 14.86
N THR A 34 7.29 -3.86 14.67
CA THR A 34 8.12 -4.18 13.52
C THR A 34 7.31 -4.19 12.22
N GLU A 35 6.10 -4.71 12.26
CA GLU A 35 5.16 -4.73 11.12
C GLU A 35 4.68 -3.33 10.75
N LEU A 36 4.37 -2.51 11.76
CA LEU A 36 3.99 -1.11 11.54
C LEU A 36 5.12 -0.35 10.85
N ILE A 37 6.33 -0.42 11.37
CA ILE A 37 7.50 0.26 10.79
C ILE A 37 7.76 -0.23 9.36
N SER A 38 7.73 -1.54 9.13
CA SER A 38 7.93 -2.15 7.80
C SER A 38 6.91 -1.66 6.78
N GLY A 39 5.64 -1.63 7.16
CA GLY A 39 4.56 -1.17 6.28
C GLY A 39 4.64 0.32 5.96
N LEU A 40 5.01 1.16 6.94
CA LEU A 40 5.17 2.58 6.71
C LEU A 40 6.39 2.92 5.84
N TYR A 41 7.49 2.19 5.96
CA TYR A 41 8.60 2.32 5.02
C TYR A 41 8.22 1.90 3.59
N THR A 42 7.44 0.84 3.44
CA THR A 42 6.91 0.43 2.13
C THR A 42 6.06 1.53 1.51
N PHE A 43 5.18 2.15 2.30
CA PHE A 43 4.39 3.30 1.86
C PHE A 43 5.26 4.52 1.48
N SER A 44 6.32 4.79 2.25
CA SER A 44 7.28 5.87 1.94
C SER A 44 8.03 5.60 0.64
N GLN A 45 8.46 4.37 0.39
CA GLN A 45 9.10 3.97 -0.86
C GLN A 45 8.16 4.15 -2.06
N PHE A 46 6.88 3.85 -1.89
CA PHE A 46 5.87 4.13 -2.91
C PHE A 46 5.80 5.63 -3.23
N GLN A 47 5.72 6.51 -2.22
CA GLN A 47 5.63 7.95 -2.43
C GLN A 47 6.90 8.53 -3.08
N GLN A 48 8.09 8.03 -2.73
CA GLN A 48 9.34 8.41 -3.37
C GLN A 48 9.42 7.93 -4.83
N GLY A 49 8.97 6.70 -5.10
CA GLY A 49 8.90 6.15 -6.45
C GLY A 49 7.91 6.89 -7.37
N LEU A 50 6.84 7.49 -6.81
CA LEU A 50 5.95 8.37 -7.58
C LEU A 50 6.71 9.60 -8.12
N LEU A 51 7.58 10.20 -7.31
CA LEU A 51 8.38 11.34 -7.75
C LEU A 51 9.30 10.96 -8.92
N GLU A 52 10.01 9.83 -8.81
CA GLU A 52 10.87 9.32 -9.89
C GLU A 52 10.08 9.09 -11.18
N SER A 53 8.84 8.58 -11.06
CA SER A 53 7.97 8.32 -12.21
C SER A 53 7.47 9.60 -12.89
N THR A 54 7.26 10.68 -12.12
CA THR A 54 6.70 11.94 -12.62
C THR A 54 7.74 12.88 -13.22
N ASP A 55 9.01 12.72 -12.90
CA ASP A 55 10.10 13.52 -13.45
C ASP A 55 10.24 13.40 -14.97
N LEU A 56 9.72 12.33 -15.55
CA LEU A 56 9.77 12.05 -16.98
C LEU A 56 8.60 12.66 -17.77
N LYS A 57 7.65 13.33 -17.10
CA LYS A 57 6.38 13.76 -17.71
C LYS A 57 6.08 15.21 -17.35
N GLY A 58 5.62 15.98 -18.31
CA GLY A 58 5.51 17.44 -18.25
C GLY A 58 4.42 18.04 -17.36
N ASN A 59 3.61 17.23 -16.63
CA ASN A 59 2.51 17.74 -15.81
C ASN A 59 2.99 18.34 -14.49
N ALA A 60 3.02 19.69 -14.40
CA ALA A 60 3.53 20.42 -13.24
C ALA A 60 2.72 20.18 -11.95
N GLU A 61 1.39 20.01 -12.04
CA GLU A 61 0.52 19.72 -10.88
C GLU A 61 0.94 18.41 -10.23
N VAL A 62 1.02 17.34 -11.03
CA VAL A 62 1.40 16.00 -10.57
C VAL A 62 2.83 15.98 -10.03
N LYS A 63 3.76 16.63 -10.72
CA LYS A 63 5.16 16.71 -10.31
C LYS A 63 5.33 17.42 -8.96
N ASN A 64 4.66 18.55 -8.77
CA ASN A 64 4.72 19.29 -7.51
C ASN A 64 4.12 18.47 -6.35
N LEU A 65 3.01 17.78 -6.58
CA LEU A 65 2.41 16.92 -5.57
C LEU A 65 3.33 15.74 -5.23
N ALA A 66 3.89 15.07 -6.24
CA ALA A 66 4.82 13.96 -6.01
C ALA A 66 6.05 14.40 -5.21
N ALA A 67 6.60 15.57 -5.50
CA ALA A 67 7.73 16.14 -4.76
C ALA A 67 7.35 16.41 -3.29
N LEU A 68 6.18 17.02 -3.06
CA LEU A 68 5.66 17.25 -1.70
C LEU A 68 5.50 15.94 -0.93
N ARG A 69 4.89 14.91 -1.54
CA ARG A 69 4.69 13.60 -0.88
C ARG A 69 5.99 12.88 -0.59
N ALA A 70 6.97 12.97 -1.49
CA ALA A 70 8.31 12.42 -1.26
C ALA A 70 9.03 13.12 -0.09
N GLU A 71 8.93 14.45 0.02
CA GLU A 71 9.50 15.21 1.13
C GLU A 71 8.83 14.83 2.47
N GLU A 72 7.49 14.71 2.49
CA GLU A 72 6.75 14.26 3.66
C GLU A 72 7.14 12.82 4.07
N ALA A 73 7.35 11.93 3.10
CA ALA A 73 7.84 10.57 3.32
C ALA A 73 9.23 10.58 4.00
N VAL A 74 10.16 11.37 3.50
CA VAL A 74 11.51 11.49 4.10
C VAL A 74 11.44 12.00 5.55
N LYS A 75 10.61 13.01 5.83
CA LYS A 75 10.42 13.52 7.20
C LYS A 75 9.83 12.45 8.13
N ARG A 76 8.81 11.75 7.66
CA ARG A 76 8.18 10.63 8.37
C ARG A 76 9.18 9.52 8.67
N ASP A 77 9.96 9.13 7.68
CA ASP A 77 10.95 8.05 7.80
C ASP A 77 12.05 8.41 8.80
N LYS A 78 12.46 9.69 8.86
CA LYS A 78 13.43 10.14 9.85
C LYS A 78 12.90 9.94 11.28
N THR A 79 11.69 10.40 11.57
CA THR A 79 11.08 10.22 12.90
C THR A 79 10.86 8.74 13.21
N LEU A 80 10.42 7.96 12.22
CA LEU A 80 10.22 6.53 12.37
C LEU A 80 11.53 5.79 12.66
N LYS A 81 12.63 6.20 12.01
CA LYS A 81 13.98 5.67 12.26
C LYS A 81 14.46 5.95 13.68
N GLU A 82 14.24 7.15 14.19
CA GLU A 82 14.60 7.51 15.58
C GLU A 82 13.86 6.62 16.59
N ILE A 83 12.58 6.35 16.34
CA ILE A 83 11.79 5.44 17.20
C ILE A 83 12.28 4.00 17.03
N GLN A 84 12.51 3.55 15.81
CA GLN A 84 13.03 2.22 15.49
C GLN A 84 14.34 1.92 16.24
N ASP A 85 15.28 2.86 16.20
CA ASP A 85 16.58 2.71 16.85
C ASP A 85 16.43 2.66 18.38
N ALA A 86 15.55 3.50 18.94
CA ALA A 86 15.27 3.55 20.37
C ALA A 86 14.66 2.25 20.92
N ILE A 87 13.86 1.54 20.13
CA ILE A 87 13.20 0.29 20.55
C ILE A 87 13.92 -0.98 20.08
N GLY A 88 14.96 -0.84 19.28
CA GLY A 88 15.71 -1.97 18.73
C GLY A 88 14.90 -2.82 17.73
N ALA A 89 13.93 -2.22 17.02
CA ALA A 89 13.14 -2.92 16.05
C ALA A 89 13.94 -3.17 14.76
N GLU A 90 13.83 -4.38 14.20
CA GLU A 90 14.43 -4.75 12.91
C GLU A 90 13.33 -4.91 11.86
N PRO A 91 12.93 -3.85 11.16
CA PRO A 91 11.88 -3.92 10.15
C PRO A 91 12.33 -4.83 9.01
N ARG A 92 11.44 -5.71 8.60
CA ARG A 92 11.60 -6.50 7.40
C ARG A 92 11.21 -5.64 6.20
N LEU A 93 12.17 -4.92 5.66
CA LEU A 93 11.96 -4.27 4.39
C LEU A 93 11.74 -5.38 3.35
N SER A 94 10.49 -5.64 3.02
CA SER A 94 10.18 -6.26 1.75
C SER A 94 10.86 -5.36 0.72
N LYS A 95 11.74 -5.92 -0.12
CA LYS A 95 12.02 -5.22 -1.38
C LYS A 95 10.64 -5.06 -1.99
N ALA A 96 10.04 -3.88 -1.78
CA ALA A 96 8.98 -3.45 -2.65
C ALA A 96 9.61 -3.67 -4.01
N THR A 97 9.15 -4.67 -4.70
CA THR A 97 9.41 -4.75 -6.11
C THR A 97 8.93 -3.40 -6.58
N SER A 98 9.87 -2.51 -6.85
CA SER A 98 9.66 -1.32 -7.67
C SER A 98 9.36 -1.80 -9.10
N THR A 99 8.60 -2.89 -9.16
CA THR A 99 7.92 -3.37 -10.34
C THR A 99 6.90 -2.30 -10.62
N GLY A 100 7.39 -1.31 -11.29
CA GLY A 100 6.78 -0.13 -11.75
C GLY A 100 5.49 0.14 -11.00
N ILE A 101 5.50 1.12 -10.07
CA ILE A 101 4.26 1.77 -9.76
C ILE A 101 3.56 1.81 -11.10
N GLY A 102 2.46 1.05 -11.20
CA GLY A 102 1.77 0.85 -12.49
C GLY A 102 1.08 2.10 -13.02
N LEU A 103 1.78 3.23 -12.93
CA LEU A 103 1.63 4.32 -13.85
C LEU A 103 2.05 3.73 -15.20
N ALA A 104 1.16 2.87 -15.74
CA ALA A 104 1.24 2.43 -17.12
C ALA A 104 1.64 3.67 -17.89
N LYS A 105 2.78 3.62 -18.58
CA LYS A 105 3.18 4.73 -19.46
C LYS A 105 1.98 5.03 -20.33
N PRO A 106 1.14 6.02 -20.03
CA PRO A 106 0.18 6.47 -21.00
C PRO A 106 1.04 7.17 -22.03
N ASP A 107 0.99 6.73 -23.26
CA ASP A 107 1.69 7.43 -24.37
C ASP A 107 1.26 8.88 -24.49
N ASP A 108 0.15 9.30 -23.81
CA ASP A 108 -0.41 10.65 -23.75
C ASP A 108 -0.45 11.20 -22.31
N ALA A 109 0.71 11.29 -21.65
CA ALA A 109 0.84 11.52 -20.21
C ALA A 109 0.67 12.98 -19.73
N GLU A 110 0.11 13.88 -20.51
CA GLU A 110 0.02 15.32 -20.17
C GLU A 110 -1.40 15.78 -19.79
N GLY A 111 -2.40 15.00 -20.08
CA GLY A 111 -3.80 15.40 -19.96
C GLY A 111 -4.47 15.02 -18.64
N PRO A 112 -5.77 15.36 -18.48
CA PRO A 112 -6.58 15.00 -17.30
C PRO A 112 -6.62 13.49 -17.01
N ALA A 113 -6.47 12.65 -18.03
CA ALA A 113 -6.41 11.22 -17.87
C ALA A 113 -5.16 10.76 -17.08
N TYR A 114 -4.02 11.40 -17.34
CA TYR A 114 -2.79 11.13 -16.57
C TYR A 114 -2.94 11.55 -15.11
N VAL A 115 -3.51 12.73 -14.86
CA VAL A 115 -3.79 13.21 -13.50
C VAL A 115 -4.67 12.21 -12.75
N ARG A 116 -5.76 11.74 -13.37
CA ARG A 116 -6.61 10.71 -12.77
C ARG A 116 -5.85 9.42 -12.44
N THR A 117 -5.04 8.92 -13.38
CA THR A 117 -4.26 7.70 -13.17
C THR A 117 -3.26 7.87 -12.02
N PHE A 118 -2.62 9.02 -11.93
CA PHE A 118 -1.70 9.35 -10.85
C PHE A 118 -2.39 9.35 -9.47
N TYR A 119 -3.56 9.96 -9.35
CA TYR A 119 -4.32 9.94 -8.08
C TYR A 119 -4.90 8.57 -7.79
N ALA A 120 -5.40 7.86 -8.82
CA ALA A 120 -5.94 6.51 -8.66
C ALA A 120 -4.90 5.51 -8.12
N ALA A 121 -3.64 5.66 -8.51
CA ALA A 121 -2.55 4.81 -8.01
C ALA A 121 -2.25 5.03 -6.52
N GLN A 122 -2.57 6.20 -5.97
CA GLN A 122 -2.29 6.53 -4.57
C GLN A 122 -3.36 6.05 -3.60
N ILE A 123 -4.62 5.99 -4.03
CA ILE A 123 -5.76 5.67 -3.16
C ILE A 123 -5.56 4.35 -2.40
N PRO A 124 -5.28 3.19 -3.05
CA PRO A 124 -5.11 1.92 -2.36
C PRO A 124 -3.92 1.93 -1.39
N GLU A 125 -2.88 2.68 -1.67
CA GLU A 125 -1.71 2.79 -0.80
C GLU A 125 -2.00 3.63 0.45
N TYR A 126 -2.77 4.72 0.30
CA TYR A 126 -3.27 5.47 1.47
C TYR A 126 -4.21 4.62 2.32
N GLU A 127 -5.16 3.90 1.72
CA GLU A 127 -6.09 3.01 2.42
C GLU A 127 -5.33 1.94 3.22
N SER A 128 -4.31 1.35 2.61
CA SER A 128 -3.46 0.35 3.25
C SER A 128 -2.68 0.91 4.44
N ALA A 129 -2.06 2.09 4.28
CA ALA A 129 -1.31 2.75 5.35
C ALA A 129 -2.23 3.21 6.49
N ILE A 130 -3.41 3.76 6.18
CA ILE A 130 -4.43 4.16 7.15
C ILE A 130 -4.91 2.92 7.93
N THR A 131 -5.27 1.85 7.25
CA THR A 131 -5.71 0.59 7.87
C THR A 131 -4.64 0.04 8.80
N LEU A 132 -3.37 0.09 8.40
CA LEU A 132 -2.25 -0.38 9.21
C LEU A 132 -2.13 0.43 10.52
N LEU A 133 -2.20 1.77 10.44
CA LEU A 133 -2.17 2.66 11.61
C LEU A 133 -3.37 2.44 12.54
N GLU A 134 -4.58 2.33 11.97
CA GLU A 134 -5.81 2.09 12.74
C GLU A 134 -5.78 0.76 13.49
N ARG A 135 -5.31 -0.29 12.82
CA ARG A 135 -5.17 -1.62 13.42
C ARG A 135 -4.14 -1.61 14.55
N TYR A 136 -2.98 -0.98 14.34
CA TYR A 136 -1.97 -0.84 15.37
C TYR A 136 -2.48 -0.09 16.60
N LEU A 137 -3.26 0.97 16.40
CA LEU A 137 -3.82 1.77 17.49
C LEU A 137 -4.89 1.05 18.34
N ARG A 138 -5.39 -0.11 17.91
CA ARG A 138 -6.32 -0.91 18.73
C ARG A 138 -5.64 -1.48 19.99
N THR A 139 -4.40 -1.94 19.84
CA THR A 139 -3.62 -2.53 20.94
C THR A 139 -2.13 -2.28 20.67
N PRO A 140 -1.65 -1.04 20.82
CA PRO A 140 -0.28 -0.69 20.52
C PRO A 140 0.68 -1.30 21.55
N ASP A 141 1.73 -1.94 21.08
CA ASP A 141 2.79 -2.54 21.89
C ASP A 141 3.91 -1.55 22.27
N ASN A 142 3.93 -0.36 21.62
CA ASN A 142 4.92 0.68 21.90
C ASN A 142 4.28 2.07 21.98
N PRO A 143 4.52 2.84 23.08
CA PRO A 143 3.89 4.14 23.27
C PRO A 143 4.38 5.22 22.31
N ALA A 144 5.66 5.21 21.89
CA ALA A 144 6.20 6.18 20.96
C ALA A 144 5.61 5.97 19.55
N LEU A 145 5.50 4.72 19.11
CA LEU A 145 4.82 4.39 17.85
C LEU A 145 3.32 4.69 17.92
N ALA A 146 2.68 4.51 19.08
CA ALA A 146 1.27 4.89 19.24
C ALA A 146 1.07 6.39 19.11
N ALA A 147 1.97 7.21 19.67
CA ALA A 147 1.94 8.66 19.51
C ALA A 147 2.16 9.05 18.04
N PHE A 148 3.16 8.49 17.41
CA PHE A 148 3.44 8.66 15.98
C PHE A 148 2.23 8.30 15.10
N ALA A 149 1.60 7.15 15.36
CA ALA A 149 0.44 6.71 14.61
C ALA A 149 -0.76 7.67 14.75
N ARG A 150 -1.02 8.18 15.96
CA ARG A 150 -2.08 9.17 16.20
C ARG A 150 -1.84 10.49 15.49
N GLU A 151 -0.58 10.92 15.38
CA GLU A 151 -0.20 12.14 14.67
C GLU A 151 -0.37 11.98 13.16
N HIS A 152 0.07 10.84 12.58
CA HIS A 152 0.09 10.66 11.14
C HIS A 152 -1.24 10.19 10.53
N LEU A 153 -2.09 9.50 11.30
CA LEU A 153 -3.37 9.00 10.80
C LEU A 153 -4.29 10.10 10.22
N PRO A 154 -4.51 11.26 10.90
CA PRO A 154 -5.34 12.31 10.31
C PRO A 154 -4.72 12.94 9.06
N LEU A 155 -3.39 13.00 8.96
CA LEU A 155 -2.69 13.53 7.79
C LEU A 155 -2.93 12.63 6.58
N LEU A 156 -2.76 11.30 6.73
CA LEU A 156 -2.99 10.36 5.64
C LEU A 156 -4.47 10.33 5.20
N ARG A 157 -5.40 10.43 6.14
CA ARG A 157 -6.84 10.53 5.82
C ARG A 157 -7.17 11.80 5.03
N ALA A 158 -6.54 12.93 5.36
CA ALA A 158 -6.70 14.17 4.61
C ALA A 158 -6.15 14.04 3.18
N GLN A 159 -4.99 13.39 3.03
CA GLN A 159 -4.37 13.13 1.73
C GLN A 159 -5.20 12.18 0.86
N LEU A 160 -5.75 11.12 1.44
CA LEU A 160 -6.67 10.20 0.76
C LEU A 160 -7.90 10.97 0.23
N LYS A 161 -8.54 11.74 1.11
CA LYS A 161 -9.72 12.55 0.73
C LYS A 161 -9.41 13.54 -0.39
N ASP A 162 -8.22 14.14 -0.39
CA ASP A 162 -7.77 15.04 -1.45
C ASP A 162 -7.60 14.30 -2.79
N ALA A 163 -7.01 13.11 -2.76
CA ALA A 163 -6.85 12.26 -3.93
C ALA A 163 -8.21 11.84 -4.53
N GLU A 164 -9.13 11.37 -3.69
CA GLU A 164 -10.49 10.98 -4.09
C GLU A 164 -11.26 12.15 -4.73
N ARG A 165 -11.21 13.34 -4.09
CA ARG A 165 -11.85 14.54 -4.62
C ARG A 165 -11.29 14.93 -5.97
N THR A 166 -9.97 14.96 -6.09
CA THR A 166 -9.32 15.35 -7.35
C THR A 166 -9.62 14.37 -8.47
N MET A 167 -9.75 13.08 -8.16
CA MET A 167 -10.21 12.08 -9.13
C MET A 167 -11.66 12.32 -9.60
N ALA A 168 -12.53 12.73 -8.69
CA ALA A 168 -13.95 12.98 -9.03
C ALA A 168 -14.13 14.24 -9.88
N ASP A 169 -13.28 15.25 -9.72
CA ASP A 169 -13.37 16.55 -10.39
C ASP A 169 -12.71 16.60 -11.79
N LYS A 170 -11.96 15.56 -12.18
CA LYS A 170 -11.22 15.46 -13.47
C LYS A 170 -11.87 14.46 -14.42
#